data_fb109157d67ebbac2342550a3309229f
#
_entry.id   fb109157d67ebbac2342550a3309229f
#
_cell.length_a   1.000
_cell.length_b   1.000
_cell.length_c   1.000
_cell.angle_alpha   90.00
_cell.angle_beta   90.00
_cell.angle_gamma   90.00
#
_symmetry.space_group_name_H-M   'P 1'
#
loop_
_entity.id
_entity.type
_entity.pdbx_description
1 polymer ?
#
loop_
_entity_poly.entity_id
_entity_poly.type
_entity_poly.pdbx_seq_one_letter_code
_entity_poly.pdbx_strand_id
1 'polypeptide(L)'
;MTPSMDSNEAQQPRLSERELEILKLVATGASNQQIARDLFISVNTVKVHLRNIFGKLGVESRTEATLYAVRQGWVVLETPPAVEGAQAEPPLPKAHIATWQRVLFVLAALCIGVLVFWPPARTTSVGTGGPFTDRTSAALNNPSGTTPSRWVARAQMPTARARLAVAACQGKLYAIGGDTEDGVTGVVETYDPATDTWARRASKPHPVRNIAAATLHDRIYVPGGFDALDQASATLALYDPQADVWSEGAPLPTPLFAYALAVVQDKLYLFGGSDGVQYVNTVWIYDPAANAWNAGTPMSEARGFCAAAVVGGKVYVLGGYDGQSESALCEAYEPAKEGSAEGPWSRRASLHMGRGGLAALTVEGYVYAVGGGWTQYLSFSERYDVDNDKWIAFDTPMLGQWRTVGAAAVPTDEGPVIYVIGGWSDRYLSTNYAYKTFFRTYMPGL
;
A
#
# COMPACT_ATOMS: atom_id res chain seq x y z
N MET A 1 -52.06 -8.19 46.78
CA MET A 1 -51.18 -8.98 45.86
C MET A 1 -51.41 -8.46 44.48
N THR A 2 -50.53 -7.58 44.04
CA THR A 2 -50.48 -7.04 42.69
C THR A 2 -49.18 -7.58 42.03
N PRO A 3 -49.25 -8.15 40.81
CA PRO A 3 -48.06 -8.63 40.13
C PRO A 3 -47.28 -7.46 39.54
N SER A 4 -45.99 -7.46 39.80
CA SER A 4 -44.97 -6.57 39.22
C SER A 4 -44.86 -6.83 37.72
N MET A 5 -45.02 -5.78 36.91
CA MET A 5 -44.63 -5.77 35.49
C MET A 5 -43.10 -5.64 35.39
N ASP A 6 -42.45 -6.69 34.91
CA ASP A 6 -41.07 -6.62 34.45
C ASP A 6 -40.98 -5.81 33.13
N SER A 7 -40.43 -4.61 33.23
CA SER A 7 -40.09 -3.79 32.07
C SER A 7 -38.72 -4.20 31.57
N ASN A 8 -38.69 -5.06 30.57
CA ASN A 8 -37.48 -5.33 29.76
C ASN A 8 -37.37 -4.25 28.69
N GLU A 9 -37.01 -3.01 29.09
CA GLU A 9 -36.57 -1.99 28.18
C GLU A 9 -35.13 -2.31 27.74
N ALA A 10 -34.99 -2.89 26.54
CA ALA A 10 -33.71 -3.01 25.87
C ALA A 10 -33.09 -1.60 25.76
N GLN A 11 -32.02 -1.35 26.52
CA GLN A 11 -31.30 -0.09 26.49
C GLN A 11 -30.84 0.20 25.06
N GLN A 12 -31.42 1.23 24.41
CA GLN A 12 -30.97 1.71 23.13
C GLN A 12 -29.51 2.20 23.25
N PRO A 13 -28.64 1.85 22.30
CA PRO A 13 -27.23 2.28 22.33
C PRO A 13 -27.15 3.81 22.30
N ARG A 14 -26.57 4.42 23.34
CA ARG A 14 -26.41 5.88 23.42
C ARG A 14 -25.19 6.31 22.64
N LEU A 15 -25.41 6.89 21.45
CA LEU A 15 -24.37 7.64 20.73
C LEU A 15 -24.22 9.03 21.35
N SER A 16 -22.98 9.54 21.38
CA SER A 16 -22.75 10.96 21.70
C SER A 16 -23.29 11.87 20.59
N GLU A 17 -23.50 13.15 20.86
CA GLU A 17 -23.95 14.12 19.84
C GLU A 17 -23.03 14.12 18.63
N ARG A 18 -21.72 14.04 18.86
CA ARG A 18 -20.71 14.01 17.81
C ARG A 18 -20.76 12.72 16.97
N GLU A 19 -20.99 11.59 17.61
CA GLU A 19 -21.16 10.30 16.92
C GLU A 19 -22.45 10.28 16.08
N LEU A 20 -23.52 10.88 16.57
CA LEU A 20 -24.79 11.01 15.84
C LEU A 20 -24.64 11.93 14.62
N GLU A 21 -23.92 13.04 14.76
CA GLU A 21 -23.61 13.95 13.67
C GLU A 21 -22.81 13.27 12.56
N ILE A 22 -21.77 12.53 12.92
CA ILE A 22 -20.98 11.73 11.99
C ILE A 22 -21.87 10.67 11.31
N LEU A 23 -22.71 9.96 12.07
CA LEU A 23 -23.59 8.94 11.52
C LEU A 23 -24.62 9.51 10.53
N LYS A 24 -25.13 10.73 10.75
CA LYS A 24 -25.98 11.44 9.80
C LYS A 24 -25.27 11.70 8.47
N LEU A 25 -24.02 12.19 8.50
CA LEU A 25 -23.21 12.40 7.32
C LEU A 25 -22.86 11.08 6.61
N VAL A 26 -22.65 10.01 7.37
CA VAL A 26 -22.48 8.66 6.82
C VAL A 26 -23.70 8.23 6.02
N ALA A 27 -24.89 8.47 6.55
CA ALA A 27 -26.14 8.08 5.91
C ALA A 27 -26.48 8.87 4.64
N THR A 28 -25.99 10.11 4.52
CA THR A 28 -26.08 10.88 3.26
C THR A 28 -25.08 10.46 2.20
N GLY A 29 -24.22 9.46 2.48
CA GLY A 29 -23.21 8.97 1.53
C GLY A 29 -21.88 9.73 1.56
N ALA A 30 -21.69 10.69 2.47
CA ALA A 30 -20.47 11.50 2.56
C ALA A 30 -19.24 10.63 2.83
N SER A 31 -18.16 10.76 2.06
CA SER A 31 -16.89 10.07 2.31
C SER A 31 -16.24 10.55 3.62
N ASN A 32 -15.32 9.76 4.19
CA ASN A 32 -14.61 10.16 5.41
C ASN A 32 -13.86 11.49 5.25
N GLN A 33 -13.39 11.81 4.05
CA GLN A 33 -12.77 13.11 3.75
C GLN A 33 -13.77 14.26 3.75
N GLN A 34 -14.99 14.04 3.23
CA GLN A 34 -16.06 15.02 3.29
C GLN A 34 -16.50 15.27 4.74
N ILE A 35 -16.74 14.19 5.50
CA ILE A 35 -17.08 14.28 6.92
C ILE A 35 -16.00 15.02 7.72
N ALA A 36 -14.72 14.74 7.45
CA ALA A 36 -13.61 15.41 8.09
C ALA A 36 -13.59 16.93 7.81
N ARG A 37 -13.85 17.33 6.56
CA ARG A 37 -13.97 18.74 6.16
C ARG A 37 -15.17 19.43 6.79
N ASP A 38 -16.34 18.79 6.71
CA ASP A 38 -17.60 19.37 7.19
C ASP A 38 -17.60 19.57 8.70
N LEU A 39 -16.88 18.70 9.41
CA LEU A 39 -16.81 18.71 10.88
C LEU A 39 -15.52 19.32 11.43
N PHE A 40 -14.62 19.82 10.57
CA PHE A 40 -13.32 20.42 10.93
C PHE A 40 -12.46 19.50 11.81
N ILE A 41 -12.40 18.20 11.49
CA ILE A 41 -11.60 17.19 12.19
C ILE A 41 -10.75 16.39 11.20
N SER A 42 -9.76 15.65 11.70
CA SER A 42 -8.95 14.81 10.83
C SER A 42 -9.73 13.59 10.33
N VAL A 43 -9.35 13.07 9.15
CA VAL A 43 -9.93 11.82 8.60
C VAL A 43 -9.71 10.65 9.58
N ASN A 44 -8.59 10.63 10.30
CA ASN A 44 -8.33 9.62 11.33
C ASN A 44 -9.30 9.73 12.50
N THR A 45 -9.62 10.94 12.93
CA THR A 45 -10.64 11.18 13.96
C THR A 45 -12.00 10.64 13.51
N VAL A 46 -12.38 10.86 12.23
CA VAL A 46 -13.61 10.28 11.66
C VAL A 46 -13.59 8.75 11.73
N LYS A 47 -12.46 8.11 11.36
CA LYS A 47 -12.31 6.65 11.42
C LYS A 47 -12.45 6.09 12.84
N VAL A 48 -11.89 6.79 13.83
CA VAL A 48 -12.04 6.42 15.25
C VAL A 48 -13.49 6.50 15.68
N HIS A 49 -14.18 7.60 15.35
CA HIS A 49 -15.61 7.74 15.66
C HIS A 49 -16.45 6.64 14.98
N LEU A 50 -16.19 6.33 13.71
CA LEU A 50 -16.91 5.27 12.99
C LEU A 50 -16.71 3.90 13.65
N ARG A 51 -15.50 3.56 14.08
CA ARG A 51 -15.23 2.33 14.82
C ARG A 51 -16.04 2.27 16.12
N ASN A 52 -16.06 3.37 16.87
CA ASN A 52 -16.83 3.47 18.12
C ASN A 52 -18.34 3.38 17.85
N ILE A 53 -18.84 4.05 16.82
CA ILE A 53 -20.23 3.98 16.38
C ILE A 53 -20.62 2.54 16.03
N PHE A 54 -19.82 1.86 15.21
CA PHE A 54 -20.07 0.48 14.79
C PHE A 54 -20.10 -0.48 16.01
N GLY A 55 -19.13 -0.34 16.92
CA GLY A 55 -19.10 -1.12 18.15
C GLY A 55 -20.32 -0.86 19.05
N LYS A 56 -20.76 0.39 19.19
CA LYS A 56 -21.96 0.74 20.00
C LYS A 56 -23.27 0.27 19.37
N LEU A 57 -23.36 0.26 18.03
CA LEU A 57 -24.54 -0.17 17.29
C LEU A 57 -24.58 -1.69 17.07
N GLY A 58 -23.48 -2.41 17.31
CA GLY A 58 -23.34 -3.83 17.03
C GLY A 58 -23.39 -4.15 15.54
N VAL A 59 -22.84 -3.27 14.68
CA VAL A 59 -22.81 -3.41 13.22
C VAL A 59 -21.36 -3.52 12.71
N GLU A 60 -21.17 -4.24 11.61
CA GLU A 60 -19.84 -4.51 11.08
C GLU A 60 -19.49 -3.64 9.85
N SER A 61 -20.48 -2.98 9.26
CA SER A 61 -20.30 -2.21 8.02
C SER A 61 -20.96 -0.84 8.05
N ARG A 62 -20.43 0.07 7.20
CA ARG A 62 -21.01 1.39 6.97
C ARG A 62 -22.46 1.31 6.48
N THR A 63 -22.76 0.36 5.60
CA THR A 63 -24.11 0.14 5.05
C THR A 63 -25.07 -0.28 6.16
N GLU A 64 -24.67 -1.19 7.05
CA GLU A 64 -25.47 -1.60 8.21
C GLU A 64 -25.71 -0.45 9.17
N ALA A 65 -24.68 0.38 9.45
CA ALA A 65 -24.82 1.57 10.28
C ALA A 65 -25.83 2.57 9.68
N THR A 66 -25.79 2.77 8.37
CA THR A 66 -26.77 3.59 7.64
C THR A 66 -28.19 3.04 7.76
N LEU A 67 -28.39 1.75 7.51
CA LEU A 67 -29.69 1.08 7.64
C LEU A 67 -30.22 1.14 9.07
N TYR A 68 -29.34 0.97 10.06
CA TYR A 68 -29.69 1.10 11.47
C TYR A 68 -30.20 2.53 11.78
N ALA A 69 -29.47 3.56 11.35
CA ALA A 69 -29.84 4.97 11.55
C ALA A 69 -31.18 5.32 10.91
N VAL A 70 -31.46 4.81 9.72
CA VAL A 70 -32.75 5.01 9.01
C VAL A 70 -33.89 4.28 9.75
N ARG A 71 -33.67 3.04 10.21
CA ARG A 71 -34.68 2.27 10.98
C ARG A 71 -35.05 2.91 12.32
N GLN A 72 -34.08 3.58 12.97
CA GLN A 72 -34.28 4.28 14.23
C GLN A 72 -34.88 5.68 14.04
N GLY A 73 -35.08 6.13 12.78
CA GLY A 73 -35.58 7.46 12.48
C GLY A 73 -34.58 8.60 12.77
N TRP A 74 -33.31 8.27 12.99
CA TRP A 74 -32.27 9.29 13.26
C TRP A 74 -31.85 10.05 12.00
N VAL A 75 -32.13 9.47 10.83
CA VAL A 75 -31.89 10.07 9.51
C VAL A 75 -33.12 9.84 8.64
N VAL A 76 -33.67 10.94 8.14
CA VAL A 76 -34.69 10.92 7.09
C VAL A 76 -33.96 11.13 5.77
N LEU A 77 -34.00 10.14 4.89
CA LEU A 77 -33.52 10.30 3.53
C LEU A 77 -34.57 11.17 2.81
N GLU A 78 -34.25 12.46 2.57
CA GLU A 78 -35.08 13.31 1.74
C GLU A 78 -35.08 12.73 0.33
N THR A 79 -36.23 12.25 -0.12
CA THR A 79 -36.49 12.03 -1.54
C THR A 79 -36.38 13.40 -2.23
N PRO A 80 -35.66 13.54 -3.34
CA PRO A 80 -35.63 14.80 -4.07
C PRO A 80 -37.06 15.26 -4.36
N PRO A 81 -37.37 16.55 -4.21
CA PRO A 81 -38.70 17.06 -4.48
C PRO A 81 -39.12 16.67 -5.89
N ALA A 82 -40.29 16.11 -6.03
CA ALA A 82 -40.90 15.85 -7.32
C ALA A 82 -40.97 17.19 -8.06
N VAL A 83 -40.36 17.27 -9.24
CA VAL A 83 -40.45 18.40 -10.12
C VAL A 83 -41.93 18.48 -10.57
N GLU A 84 -42.71 19.39 -9.98
CA GLU A 84 -44.03 19.75 -10.48
C GLU A 84 -43.85 20.38 -11.86
N GLY A 85 -44.30 19.69 -12.90
CA GLY A 85 -44.30 20.22 -14.26
C GLY A 85 -44.03 19.23 -15.38
N ALA A 86 -43.85 17.96 -15.13
CA ALA A 86 -43.82 16.97 -16.18
C ALA A 86 -45.23 16.46 -16.47
N GLN A 87 -45.75 16.78 -17.66
CA GLN A 87 -47.01 16.21 -18.18
C GLN A 87 -46.93 14.69 -18.10
N ALA A 88 -48.01 14.08 -17.63
CA ALA A 88 -48.15 12.63 -17.49
C ALA A 88 -47.86 11.95 -18.85
N GLU A 89 -46.74 11.26 -18.94
CA GLU A 89 -46.53 10.32 -20.03
C GLU A 89 -47.54 9.16 -19.93
N PRO A 90 -48.08 8.68 -21.05
CA PRO A 90 -49.02 7.56 -21.03
C PRO A 90 -48.33 6.31 -20.44
N PRO A 91 -49.09 5.44 -19.75
CA PRO A 91 -48.51 4.26 -19.11
C PRO A 91 -47.82 3.39 -20.13
N LEU A 92 -46.53 3.10 -19.86
CA LEU A 92 -45.72 2.20 -20.66
C LEU A 92 -46.43 0.85 -20.82
N PRO A 93 -46.50 0.25 -22.02
CA PRO A 93 -47.12 -1.02 -22.24
C PRO A 93 -46.42 -2.08 -21.39
N LYS A 94 -47.18 -2.90 -20.68
CA LYS A 94 -46.68 -4.04 -19.89
C LYS A 94 -45.79 -4.88 -20.79
N ALA A 95 -44.49 -4.91 -20.54
CA ALA A 95 -43.55 -5.70 -21.29
C ALA A 95 -43.94 -7.18 -21.19
N HIS A 96 -44.51 -7.73 -22.26
CA HIS A 96 -44.65 -9.17 -22.41
C HIS A 96 -43.25 -9.75 -22.60
N ILE A 97 -42.74 -10.41 -21.54
CA ILE A 97 -41.50 -11.20 -21.66
C ILE A 97 -41.74 -12.20 -22.77
N ALA A 98 -41.02 -12.04 -23.87
CA ALA A 98 -41.15 -12.92 -25.04
C ALA A 98 -40.90 -14.37 -24.64
N THR A 99 -41.63 -15.29 -25.24
CA THR A 99 -41.61 -16.72 -24.88
C THR A 99 -40.20 -17.32 -24.90
N TRP A 100 -39.33 -16.84 -25.78
CA TRP A 100 -37.93 -17.25 -25.85
C TRP A 100 -37.07 -16.80 -24.62
N GLN A 101 -37.39 -15.69 -23.99
CA GLN A 101 -36.72 -15.25 -22.77
C GLN A 101 -37.04 -16.14 -21.56
N ARG A 102 -38.30 -16.65 -21.48
CA ARG A 102 -38.69 -17.65 -20.49
C ARG A 102 -37.96 -18.97 -20.69
N VAL A 103 -37.77 -19.37 -21.95
CA VAL A 103 -36.99 -20.57 -22.29
C VAL A 103 -35.53 -20.42 -21.90
N LEU A 104 -34.93 -19.25 -22.10
CA LEU A 104 -33.54 -18.95 -21.68
C LEU A 104 -33.40 -19.02 -20.16
N PHE A 105 -34.36 -18.50 -19.39
CA PHE A 105 -34.32 -18.59 -17.90
C PHE A 105 -34.42 -20.03 -17.45
N VAL A 106 -35.27 -20.86 -18.05
CA VAL A 106 -35.41 -22.28 -17.72
C VAL A 106 -34.13 -23.05 -18.08
N LEU A 107 -33.53 -22.77 -19.23
CA LEU A 107 -32.26 -23.39 -19.64
C LEU A 107 -31.10 -22.97 -18.72
N ALA A 108 -31.02 -21.71 -18.31
CA ALA A 108 -30.01 -21.25 -17.36
C ALA A 108 -30.18 -21.93 -15.98
N ALA A 109 -31.40 -22.06 -15.49
CA ALA A 109 -31.69 -22.76 -14.24
C ALA A 109 -31.34 -24.27 -14.31
N LEU A 110 -31.60 -24.92 -15.44
CA LEU A 110 -31.20 -26.30 -15.67
C LEU A 110 -29.68 -26.47 -15.76
N CYS A 111 -28.97 -25.54 -16.39
CA CYS A 111 -27.50 -25.56 -16.43
C CYS A 111 -26.90 -25.40 -15.04
N ILE A 112 -27.45 -24.52 -14.20
CA ILE A 112 -27.01 -24.35 -12.81
C ILE A 112 -27.32 -25.62 -11.99
N GLY A 113 -28.49 -26.23 -12.17
CA GLY A 113 -28.85 -27.50 -11.52
C GLY A 113 -27.91 -28.65 -11.88
N VAL A 114 -27.50 -28.76 -13.15
CA VAL A 114 -26.52 -29.77 -13.59
C VAL A 114 -25.14 -29.51 -13.00
N LEU A 115 -24.71 -28.24 -12.87
CA LEU A 115 -23.42 -27.89 -12.26
C LEU A 115 -23.40 -28.16 -10.74
N VAL A 116 -24.53 -28.02 -10.04
CA VAL A 116 -24.61 -28.21 -8.59
C VAL A 116 -24.76 -29.69 -8.21
N PHE A 117 -25.45 -30.50 -9.03
CA PHE A 117 -25.76 -31.90 -8.72
C PHE A 117 -24.93 -32.93 -9.49
N TRP A 118 -23.99 -32.50 -10.35
CA TRP A 118 -23.12 -33.43 -11.05
C TRP A 118 -22.03 -33.94 -10.11
N PRO A 119 -21.89 -35.24 -9.86
CA PRO A 119 -20.78 -35.76 -9.06
C PRO A 119 -19.47 -35.45 -9.75
N PRO A 120 -18.44 -34.97 -9.01
CA PRO A 120 -17.15 -34.66 -9.63
C PRO A 120 -16.55 -35.92 -10.26
N ALA A 121 -16.32 -35.87 -11.58
CA ALA A 121 -15.56 -36.88 -12.28
C ALA A 121 -14.17 -36.98 -11.67
N ARG A 122 -13.73 -38.18 -11.31
CA ARG A 122 -12.36 -38.43 -10.90
C ARG A 122 -11.47 -38.18 -12.11
N THR A 123 -10.95 -36.97 -12.24
CA THR A 123 -9.90 -36.66 -13.21
C THR A 123 -8.55 -37.08 -12.65
N THR A 124 -7.96 -38.08 -13.26
CA THR A 124 -6.51 -38.30 -13.23
C THR A 124 -5.87 -37.06 -13.87
N SER A 125 -5.20 -36.26 -13.07
CA SER A 125 -4.56 -35.03 -13.51
C SER A 125 -3.37 -35.35 -14.42
N VAL A 126 -3.57 -35.17 -15.73
CA VAL A 126 -2.46 -34.90 -16.66
C VAL A 126 -2.20 -33.39 -16.56
N GLY A 127 -1.04 -33.01 -16.04
CA GLY A 127 -0.67 -31.65 -15.80
C GLY A 127 -0.47 -30.87 -17.11
N THR A 128 -1.39 -29.93 -17.39
CA THR A 128 -1.15 -28.84 -18.33
C THR A 128 -0.96 -27.57 -17.50
N GLY A 129 0.25 -27.05 -17.53
CA GLY A 129 0.65 -25.88 -16.75
C GLY A 129 -0.08 -24.62 -17.20
N GLY A 130 -1.00 -24.12 -16.38
CA GLY A 130 -1.44 -22.73 -16.40
C GLY A 130 -0.48 -21.88 -15.53
N PRO A 131 -0.39 -20.57 -15.77
CA PRO A 131 0.61 -19.71 -15.10
C PRO A 131 0.40 -19.52 -13.61
N PHE A 132 -0.65 -20.06 -13.03
CA PHE A 132 -0.97 -19.94 -11.59
C PHE A 132 -1.45 -21.28 -11.03
N THR A 133 -0.57 -22.29 -10.97
CA THR A 133 -0.86 -23.45 -10.13
C THR A 133 -0.37 -23.13 -8.71
N ASP A 134 -1.26 -23.36 -7.77
CA ASP A 134 -1.16 -23.24 -6.31
C ASP A 134 -0.02 -24.10 -5.69
N ARG A 135 1.19 -23.95 -6.22
CA ARG A 135 2.38 -24.60 -5.65
C ARG A 135 3.01 -23.84 -4.50
N THR A 136 2.66 -22.54 -4.33
CA THR A 136 3.23 -21.70 -3.29
C THR A 136 2.57 -21.87 -1.93
N SER A 137 1.26 -22.05 -1.90
CA SER A 137 0.53 -22.27 -0.64
C SER A 137 0.78 -23.66 -0.04
N ALA A 138 1.03 -24.67 -0.86
CA ALA A 138 1.34 -26.02 -0.40
C ALA A 138 2.76 -26.15 0.18
N ALA A 139 3.71 -25.34 -0.31
CA ALA A 139 5.10 -25.36 0.18
C ALA A 139 5.25 -24.76 1.59
N LEU A 140 4.37 -23.84 1.98
CA LEU A 140 4.40 -23.22 3.31
C LEU A 140 3.76 -24.10 4.41
N ASN A 141 2.96 -25.11 4.03
CA ASN A 141 2.21 -25.97 4.97
C ASN A 141 2.62 -27.45 4.92
N ASN A 142 3.67 -27.82 4.18
CA ASN A 142 4.08 -29.21 4.08
C ASN A 142 5.41 -29.47 4.84
N PRO A 143 5.38 -30.10 6.04
CA PRO A 143 6.59 -30.35 6.85
C PRO A 143 7.50 -31.44 6.31
N SER A 144 7.25 -32.00 5.12
CA SER A 144 7.98 -33.19 4.66
C SER A 144 8.53 -33.14 3.22
N GLY A 145 8.66 -31.98 2.58
CA GLY A 145 9.20 -31.95 1.21
C GLY A 145 9.71 -30.58 0.78
N THR A 146 10.55 -30.08 1.33
CA THR A 146 11.84 -29.39 1.50
C THR A 146 12.44 -28.72 0.28
N THR A 147 11.76 -27.70 -0.25
CA THR A 147 12.53 -26.54 -0.71
C THR A 147 12.56 -25.56 0.47
N PRO A 148 13.72 -25.26 1.06
CA PRO A 148 13.79 -24.33 2.17
C PRO A 148 13.25 -22.98 1.70
N SER A 149 12.35 -22.38 2.50
CA SER A 149 11.86 -21.04 2.23
C SER A 149 13.05 -20.08 2.10
N ARG A 150 13.03 -19.23 1.09
CA ARG A 150 14.04 -18.18 0.92
C ARG A 150 13.88 -17.05 1.95
N TRP A 151 12.74 -16.99 2.61
CA TRP A 151 12.45 -16.02 3.65
C TRP A 151 12.86 -16.54 5.02
N VAL A 152 13.60 -15.73 5.74
CA VAL A 152 14.05 -16.00 7.11
C VAL A 152 13.62 -14.84 8.00
N ALA A 153 12.93 -15.14 9.08
CA ALA A 153 12.63 -14.15 10.12
C ALA A 153 13.92 -13.77 10.85
N ARG A 154 14.11 -12.48 11.13
CA ARG A 154 15.22 -11.90 11.86
C ARG A 154 14.73 -11.21 13.12
N ALA A 155 15.66 -10.69 13.94
CA ALA A 155 15.32 -9.93 15.13
C ALA A 155 14.32 -8.82 14.79
N GLN A 156 13.21 -8.78 15.50
CA GLN A 156 12.12 -7.84 15.24
C GLN A 156 12.58 -6.41 15.57
N MET A 157 12.10 -5.45 14.77
CA MET A 157 12.29 -4.03 15.02
C MET A 157 11.65 -3.66 16.38
N PRO A 158 12.36 -2.93 17.27
CA PRO A 158 11.84 -2.63 18.60
C PRO A 158 10.52 -1.82 18.58
N THR A 159 10.37 -0.91 17.62
CA THR A 159 9.15 -0.07 17.48
C THR A 159 8.33 -0.52 16.28
N ALA A 160 7.18 -1.17 16.51
CA ALA A 160 6.27 -1.57 15.43
C ALA A 160 5.72 -0.35 14.70
N ARG A 161 5.87 -0.28 13.37
CA ARG A 161 5.48 0.90 12.58
C ARG A 161 5.34 0.59 11.09
N ALA A 162 4.53 1.43 10.43
CA ALA A 162 4.30 1.43 9.01
C ALA A 162 4.66 2.80 8.40
N ARG A 163 4.66 2.91 7.07
CA ARG A 163 4.90 4.17 6.36
C ARG A 163 6.27 4.80 6.69
N LEU A 164 7.19 3.96 7.15
CA LEU A 164 8.56 4.29 7.47
C LEU A 164 9.43 4.27 6.22
N ALA A 165 10.60 4.91 6.30
CA ALA A 165 11.66 4.72 5.33
C ALA A 165 12.68 3.70 5.83
N VAL A 166 13.25 2.90 4.90
CA VAL A 166 14.39 2.03 5.18
C VAL A 166 15.49 2.31 4.16
N ALA A 167 16.71 2.54 4.64
CA ALA A 167 17.89 2.71 3.82
C ALA A 167 19.03 1.80 4.30
N ALA A 168 19.80 1.25 3.36
CA ALA A 168 21.05 0.55 3.67
C ALA A 168 22.20 1.54 3.60
N CYS A 169 23.02 1.59 4.64
CA CYS A 169 24.24 2.40 4.67
C CYS A 169 25.33 1.67 5.46
N GLN A 170 26.52 1.54 4.87
CA GLN A 170 27.70 0.92 5.52
C GLN A 170 27.40 -0.47 6.10
N GLY A 171 26.67 -1.32 5.35
CA GLY A 171 26.32 -2.68 5.73
C GLY A 171 25.21 -2.82 6.77
N LYS A 172 24.63 -1.72 7.24
CA LYS A 172 23.52 -1.68 8.18
C LYS A 172 22.25 -1.13 7.56
N LEU A 173 21.10 -1.42 8.17
CA LEU A 173 19.80 -0.92 7.75
C LEU A 173 19.31 0.11 8.76
N TYR A 174 18.78 1.20 8.28
CA TYR A 174 18.23 2.29 9.07
C TYR A 174 16.74 2.42 8.82
N ALA A 175 15.93 2.12 9.83
CA ALA A 175 14.48 2.30 9.83
C ALA A 175 14.15 3.67 10.43
N ILE A 176 13.56 4.57 9.65
CA ILE A 176 13.43 5.99 9.96
C ILE A 176 11.98 6.42 9.94
N GLY A 177 11.52 7.10 11.00
CA GLY A 177 10.20 7.70 11.07
C GLY A 177 9.06 6.71 10.91
N GLY A 178 7.96 7.17 10.33
CA GLY A 178 6.76 6.36 10.11
C GLY A 178 5.63 6.63 11.10
N ASP A 179 4.72 5.68 11.20
CA ASP A 179 3.47 5.75 11.94
C ASP A 179 3.36 4.54 12.88
N THR A 180 2.98 4.78 14.13
CA THR A 180 2.78 3.79 15.19
C THR A 180 1.34 3.85 15.71
N GLU A 181 0.97 3.02 16.68
CA GLU A 181 -0.32 3.16 17.36
C GLU A 181 -0.48 4.50 18.06
N ASP A 182 0.63 5.08 18.55
CA ASP A 182 0.67 6.38 19.23
C ASP A 182 0.74 7.57 18.26
N GLY A 183 0.83 7.33 16.96
CA GLY A 183 0.89 8.35 15.91
C GLY A 183 2.23 8.44 15.21
N VAL A 184 2.50 9.59 14.57
CA VAL A 184 3.70 9.83 13.77
C VAL A 184 4.93 9.92 14.66
N THR A 185 5.99 9.22 14.28
CA THR A 185 7.22 9.15 15.09
C THR A 185 8.45 9.60 14.31
N GLY A 186 9.43 10.16 15.05
CA GLY A 186 10.78 10.45 14.55
C GLY A 186 11.81 9.37 14.91
N VAL A 187 11.39 8.24 15.45
CA VAL A 187 12.30 7.16 15.89
C VAL A 187 13.17 6.69 14.73
N VAL A 188 14.48 6.55 15.02
CA VAL A 188 15.46 5.93 14.13
C VAL A 188 16.04 4.72 14.83
N GLU A 189 15.98 3.58 14.16
CA GLU A 189 16.56 2.33 14.65
C GLU A 189 17.42 1.72 13.54
N THR A 190 18.62 1.29 13.91
CA THR A 190 19.55 0.63 13.00
C THR A 190 19.60 -0.86 13.29
N TYR A 191 19.52 -1.67 12.24
CA TYR A 191 19.69 -3.11 12.29
C TYR A 191 21.05 -3.49 11.73
N ASP A 192 21.78 -4.32 12.46
CA ASP A 192 23.04 -4.91 12.05
C ASP A 192 22.82 -6.37 11.64
N PRO A 193 22.88 -6.69 10.33
CA PRO A 193 22.67 -8.04 9.84
C PRO A 193 23.71 -9.07 10.34
N ALA A 194 24.93 -8.62 10.66
CA ALA A 194 26.01 -9.50 11.10
C ALA A 194 25.78 -10.04 12.51
N THR A 195 25.15 -9.23 13.38
CA THR A 195 24.86 -9.60 14.78
C THR A 195 23.40 -9.93 15.03
N ASP A 196 22.52 -9.71 14.04
CA ASP A 196 21.06 -9.84 14.16
C ASP A 196 20.48 -9.00 15.32
N THR A 197 20.95 -7.75 15.46
CA THR A 197 20.57 -6.88 16.56
C THR A 197 20.14 -5.48 16.10
N TRP A 198 19.28 -4.85 16.91
CA TRP A 198 18.83 -3.48 16.72
C TRP A 198 19.46 -2.53 17.73
N ALA A 199 19.73 -1.29 17.32
CA ALA A 199 20.16 -0.22 18.17
C ALA A 199 19.42 1.08 17.83
N ARG A 200 19.10 1.89 18.85
CA ARG A 200 18.49 3.20 18.68
C ARG A 200 19.54 4.23 18.26
N ARG A 201 19.12 5.18 17.44
CA ARG A 201 19.93 6.30 16.94
C ARG A 201 19.24 7.63 17.22
N ALA A 202 19.92 8.74 16.91
CA ALA A 202 19.36 10.08 17.02
C ALA A 202 18.05 10.19 16.22
N SER A 203 16.96 10.51 16.91
CA SER A 203 15.64 10.62 16.31
C SER A 203 15.61 11.76 15.28
N LYS A 204 14.85 11.59 14.21
CA LYS A 204 14.59 12.62 13.21
C LYS A 204 13.91 13.83 13.89
N PRO A 205 14.46 15.06 13.79
CA PRO A 205 13.92 16.22 14.51
C PRO A 205 12.46 16.54 14.19
N HIS A 206 12.07 16.37 12.92
CA HIS A 206 10.71 16.57 12.46
C HIS A 206 10.07 15.21 12.12
N PRO A 207 9.25 14.63 13.01
CA PRO A 207 8.61 13.35 12.79
C PRO A 207 7.70 13.37 11.56
N VAL A 208 7.85 12.39 10.68
CA VAL A 208 7.04 12.26 9.45
C VAL A 208 6.81 10.79 9.10
N ARG A 209 5.75 10.55 8.36
CA ARG A 209 5.35 9.27 7.77
C ARG A 209 5.18 9.38 6.26
N ASN A 210 4.93 8.26 5.57
CA ASN A 210 4.81 8.19 4.12
C ASN A 210 6.06 8.75 3.42
N ILE A 211 7.20 8.28 3.84
CA ILE A 211 8.53 8.71 3.41
C ILE A 211 9.30 7.57 2.75
N ALA A 212 10.23 7.94 1.90
CA ALA A 212 11.32 7.08 1.44
C ALA A 212 12.66 7.69 1.86
N ALA A 213 13.69 6.86 1.93
CA ALA A 213 15.07 7.28 2.20
C ALA A 213 16.01 6.68 1.16
N ALA A 214 17.04 7.42 0.83
CA ALA A 214 18.10 6.97 -0.07
C ALA A 214 19.48 7.32 0.48
N THR A 215 20.44 6.42 0.30
CA THR A 215 21.83 6.63 0.70
C THR A 215 22.61 7.19 -0.48
N LEU A 216 23.31 8.28 -0.23
CA LEU A 216 24.22 8.92 -1.18
C LEU A 216 25.42 9.49 -0.42
N HIS A 217 26.64 9.13 -0.85
CA HIS A 217 27.90 9.53 -0.21
C HIS A 217 27.90 9.32 1.32
N ASP A 218 27.55 8.10 1.75
CA ASP A 218 27.46 7.68 3.15
C ASP A 218 26.53 8.50 4.05
N ARG A 219 25.64 9.31 3.46
CA ARG A 219 24.55 10.01 4.14
C ARG A 219 23.18 9.50 3.70
N ILE A 220 22.23 9.54 4.59
CA ILE A 220 20.86 9.13 4.31
C ILE A 220 19.99 10.37 4.14
N TYR A 221 19.37 10.50 2.98
CA TYR A 221 18.51 11.60 2.58
C TYR A 221 17.04 11.21 2.75
N VAL A 222 16.27 12.04 3.43
CA VAL A 222 14.83 11.84 3.69
C VAL A 222 14.08 13.12 3.32
N PRO A 223 13.62 13.27 2.08
CA PRO A 223 12.88 14.44 1.65
C PRO A 223 11.41 14.39 2.13
N GLY A 224 10.83 15.53 2.45
CA GLY A 224 9.39 15.69 2.69
C GLY A 224 8.81 14.82 3.78
N GLY A 225 7.63 14.27 3.51
CA GLY A 225 6.84 13.43 4.39
C GLY A 225 5.53 14.08 4.87
N PHE A 226 4.77 13.36 5.66
CA PHE A 226 3.49 13.79 6.21
C PHE A 226 3.59 13.81 7.73
N ASP A 227 3.39 14.97 8.33
CA ASP A 227 3.62 15.18 9.75
C ASP A 227 2.44 14.76 10.65
N ALA A 228 2.55 15.00 11.96
CA ALA A 228 1.51 14.67 12.93
C ALA A 228 0.28 15.60 12.85
N LEU A 229 0.40 16.75 12.18
CA LEU A 229 -0.69 17.68 11.94
C LEU A 229 -1.40 17.44 10.60
N ASP A 230 -1.10 16.29 9.96
CA ASP A 230 -1.60 15.95 8.64
C ASP A 230 -1.21 16.97 7.56
N GLN A 231 0.02 17.51 7.63
CA GLN A 231 0.57 18.44 6.66
C GLN A 231 1.74 17.81 5.90
N ALA A 232 1.80 18.10 4.59
CA ALA A 232 2.94 17.73 3.78
C ALA A 232 4.14 18.64 4.12
N SER A 233 5.32 18.04 4.27
CA SER A 233 6.57 18.73 4.56
C SER A 233 7.39 18.96 3.28
N ALA A 234 8.13 20.07 3.25
CA ALA A 234 9.14 20.34 2.21
C ALA A 234 10.58 20.08 2.69
N THR A 235 10.78 19.75 3.97
CA THR A 235 12.12 19.61 4.56
C THR A 235 12.89 18.47 3.89
N LEU A 236 14.12 18.73 3.44
CA LEU A 236 15.10 17.69 3.10
C LEU A 236 15.98 17.43 4.32
N ALA A 237 15.73 16.34 5.03
CA ALA A 237 16.54 15.93 6.17
C ALA A 237 17.70 15.01 5.72
N LEU A 238 18.88 15.25 6.24
CA LEU A 238 20.10 14.48 5.99
C LEU A 238 20.60 13.89 7.30
N TYR A 239 20.77 12.59 7.34
CA TYR A 239 21.33 11.89 8.49
C TYR A 239 22.75 11.42 8.18
N ASP A 240 23.67 11.73 9.07
CA ASP A 240 25.05 11.22 9.07
C ASP A 240 25.14 10.04 10.04
N PRO A 241 25.25 8.79 9.55
CA PRO A 241 25.28 7.60 10.39
C PRO A 241 26.54 7.47 11.27
N GLN A 242 27.66 8.07 10.87
CA GLN A 242 28.90 8.03 11.64
C GLN A 242 28.86 8.98 12.84
N ALA A 243 28.39 10.21 12.60
CA ALA A 243 28.30 11.22 13.63
C ALA A 243 27.02 11.09 14.48
N ASP A 244 26.04 10.30 14.02
CA ASP A 244 24.70 10.18 14.62
C ASP A 244 23.96 11.52 14.75
N VAL A 245 24.04 12.37 13.71
CA VAL A 245 23.45 13.71 13.68
C VAL A 245 22.60 13.96 12.45
N TRP A 246 21.61 14.83 12.59
CA TRP A 246 20.76 15.32 11.52
C TRP A 246 21.19 16.74 11.09
N SER A 247 21.05 17.00 9.81
CA SER A 247 21.18 18.31 9.17
C SER A 247 20.11 18.47 8.10
N GLU A 248 20.03 19.66 7.48
CA GLU A 248 19.04 19.94 6.43
C GLU A 248 19.73 20.38 5.15
N GLY A 249 19.16 19.98 4.01
CA GLY A 249 19.47 20.47 2.67
C GLY A 249 18.45 21.48 2.18
N ALA A 250 18.59 21.91 0.93
CA ALA A 250 17.60 22.77 0.28
C ALA A 250 16.22 22.09 0.30
N PRO A 251 15.17 22.79 0.76
CA PRO A 251 13.83 22.21 0.84
C PRO A 251 13.28 21.88 -0.55
N LEU A 252 12.35 20.91 -0.60
CA LEU A 252 11.58 20.62 -1.79
C LEU A 252 10.85 21.87 -2.30
N PRO A 253 10.79 22.09 -3.61
CA PRO A 253 10.03 23.23 -4.19
C PRO A 253 8.52 23.15 -3.88
N THR A 254 8.01 21.95 -3.68
CA THR A 254 6.62 21.69 -3.26
C THR A 254 6.65 20.64 -2.14
N PRO A 255 5.93 20.85 -1.03
CA PRO A 255 5.80 19.84 0.02
C PRO A 255 5.21 18.54 -0.56
N LEU A 256 5.84 17.37 -0.30
CA LEU A 256 5.42 16.09 -0.84
C LEU A 256 5.59 14.96 0.17
N PHE A 257 4.72 13.94 0.05
CA PHE A 257 4.83 12.66 0.74
C PHE A 257 4.37 11.51 -0.17
N ALA A 258 4.61 10.27 0.23
CA ALA A 258 4.23 9.06 -0.52
C ALA A 258 4.81 9.01 -1.95
N TYR A 259 5.91 9.63 -2.18
CA TYR A 259 6.67 9.64 -3.42
C TYR A 259 7.57 8.40 -3.52
N ALA A 260 8.03 8.06 -4.73
CA ALA A 260 9.15 7.14 -4.94
C ALA A 260 10.48 7.90 -4.99
N LEU A 261 11.56 7.29 -4.47
CA LEU A 261 12.87 7.91 -4.38
C LEU A 261 13.94 6.96 -4.93
N ALA A 262 14.85 7.51 -5.72
CA ALA A 262 15.99 6.78 -6.28
C ALA A 262 17.24 7.65 -6.32
N VAL A 263 18.42 7.00 -6.36
CA VAL A 263 19.70 7.64 -6.57
C VAL A 263 20.29 7.15 -7.87
N VAL A 264 20.62 8.08 -8.78
CA VAL A 264 21.29 7.81 -10.05
C VAL A 264 22.29 8.92 -10.31
N GLN A 265 23.51 8.58 -10.73
CA GLN A 265 24.54 9.56 -11.13
C GLN A 265 24.74 10.67 -10.07
N ASP A 266 24.90 10.27 -8.81
CA ASP A 266 25.11 11.15 -7.66
C ASP A 266 24.00 12.21 -7.43
N LYS A 267 22.79 11.96 -7.92
CA LYS A 267 21.60 12.80 -7.70
C LYS A 267 20.46 11.99 -7.15
N LEU A 268 19.58 12.65 -6.37
CA LEU A 268 18.34 12.07 -5.94
C LEU A 268 17.22 12.41 -6.93
N TYR A 269 16.41 11.42 -7.24
CA TYR A 269 15.24 11.55 -8.10
C TYR A 269 13.99 11.18 -7.29
N LEU A 270 13.07 12.11 -7.18
CA LEU A 270 11.79 11.96 -6.49
C LEU A 270 10.67 11.96 -7.52
N PHE A 271 9.82 10.94 -7.49
CA PHE A 271 8.78 10.71 -8.49
C PHE A 271 7.40 10.70 -7.83
N GLY A 272 6.48 11.53 -8.34
CA GLY A 272 5.10 11.59 -7.90
C GLY A 272 4.91 11.93 -6.44
N GLY A 273 3.97 11.26 -5.80
CA GLY A 273 3.57 11.50 -4.41
C GLY A 273 2.27 12.28 -4.31
N SER A 274 2.04 12.87 -3.15
CA SER A 274 0.90 13.75 -2.89
C SER A 274 1.38 15.04 -2.20
N ASP A 275 0.77 16.16 -2.57
CA ASP A 275 0.98 17.47 -1.94
C ASP A 275 0.03 17.73 -0.74
N GLY A 276 -0.82 16.75 -0.42
CA GLY A 276 -1.85 16.84 0.62
C GLY A 276 -3.24 17.16 0.05
N VAL A 277 -3.32 17.65 -1.19
CA VAL A 277 -4.58 17.95 -1.89
C VAL A 277 -4.86 16.90 -2.97
N GLN A 278 -3.83 16.58 -3.77
CA GLN A 278 -3.93 15.65 -4.89
C GLN A 278 -2.68 14.80 -5.02
N TYR A 279 -2.78 13.71 -5.79
CA TYR A 279 -1.61 13.00 -6.29
C TYR A 279 -1.02 13.76 -7.47
N VAL A 280 0.33 13.72 -7.58
CA VAL A 280 1.06 14.45 -8.61
C VAL A 280 1.90 13.49 -9.45
N ASN A 281 2.26 13.92 -10.67
CA ASN A 281 3.18 13.22 -11.56
C ASN A 281 4.54 13.89 -11.68
N THR A 282 4.83 14.87 -10.83
CA THR A 282 6.08 15.66 -10.85
C THR A 282 7.30 14.80 -10.64
N VAL A 283 8.41 15.20 -11.26
CA VAL A 283 9.74 14.66 -11.00
C VAL A 283 10.62 15.79 -10.49
N TRP A 284 11.23 15.57 -9.31
CA TRP A 284 12.19 16.47 -8.72
C TRP A 284 13.58 15.83 -8.68
N ILE A 285 14.58 16.57 -9.10
CA ILE A 285 15.98 16.11 -9.17
C ILE A 285 16.81 16.98 -8.24
N TYR A 286 17.35 16.40 -7.18
CA TYR A 286 18.23 17.08 -6.24
C TYR A 286 19.69 16.84 -6.60
N ASP A 287 20.42 17.92 -6.73
CA ASP A 287 21.88 17.90 -6.92
C ASP A 287 22.56 18.28 -5.59
N PRO A 288 23.20 17.32 -4.88
CA PRO A 288 23.84 17.61 -3.59
C PRO A 288 25.02 18.60 -3.69
N ALA A 289 25.72 18.63 -4.84
CA ALA A 289 26.84 19.54 -5.01
C ALA A 289 26.37 20.99 -5.13
N ALA A 290 25.25 21.22 -5.81
CA ALA A 290 24.60 22.51 -5.92
C ALA A 290 23.70 22.85 -4.73
N ASN A 291 23.33 21.85 -3.89
CA ASN A 291 22.30 21.92 -2.88
C ASN A 291 21.00 22.53 -3.44
N ALA A 292 20.53 22.02 -4.56
CA ALA A 292 19.38 22.58 -5.27
C ALA A 292 18.52 21.52 -5.95
N TRP A 293 17.23 21.81 -6.09
CA TRP A 293 16.24 20.99 -6.79
C TRP A 293 15.98 21.55 -8.20
N ASN A 294 15.86 20.66 -9.17
CA ASN A 294 15.43 20.96 -10.53
C ASN A 294 14.23 20.10 -10.88
N ALA A 295 13.34 20.62 -11.73
CA ALA A 295 12.25 19.83 -12.28
C ALA A 295 12.77 18.91 -13.39
N GLY A 296 12.33 17.65 -13.38
CA GLY A 296 12.49 16.71 -14.49
C GLY A 296 11.19 16.54 -15.28
N THR A 297 11.26 15.80 -16.38
CA THR A 297 10.07 15.47 -17.19
C THR A 297 9.09 14.64 -16.38
N PRO A 298 7.81 15.08 -16.23
CA PRO A 298 6.80 14.39 -15.41
C PRO A 298 6.53 12.95 -15.86
N MET A 299 6.06 12.11 -14.93
CA MET A 299 5.50 10.77 -15.21
C MET A 299 4.27 10.87 -16.11
N SER A 300 3.88 9.76 -16.76
CA SER A 300 2.68 9.71 -17.59
C SER A 300 1.38 9.89 -16.78
N GLU A 301 1.37 9.43 -15.52
CA GLU A 301 0.19 9.45 -14.65
C GLU A 301 0.55 9.96 -13.25
N ALA A 302 -0.34 10.76 -12.66
CA ALA A 302 -0.23 11.22 -11.28
C ALA A 302 -0.51 10.07 -10.32
N ARG A 303 0.45 9.75 -9.43
CA ARG A 303 0.30 8.68 -8.45
C ARG A 303 1.27 8.84 -7.28
N GLY A 304 0.80 8.44 -6.12
CA GLY A 304 1.64 8.30 -4.93
C GLY A 304 1.73 6.84 -4.50
N PHE A 305 2.46 6.57 -3.41
CA PHE A 305 2.68 5.22 -2.91
C PHE A 305 3.25 4.24 -3.95
N CYS A 306 3.85 4.78 -5.00
CA CYS A 306 4.68 4.06 -5.95
C CYS A 306 6.08 3.83 -5.36
N ALA A 307 6.83 2.92 -5.95
CA ALA A 307 8.19 2.62 -5.55
C ALA A 307 9.15 2.75 -6.74
N ALA A 308 10.43 2.95 -6.46
CA ALA A 308 11.45 3.08 -7.50
C ALA A 308 12.66 2.17 -7.24
N ALA A 309 13.24 1.66 -8.31
CA ALA A 309 14.48 0.88 -8.29
C ALA A 309 15.35 1.22 -9.49
N VAL A 310 16.66 1.06 -9.36
CA VAL A 310 17.62 1.50 -10.38
C VAL A 310 18.34 0.30 -10.98
N VAL A 311 18.27 0.13 -12.29
CA VAL A 311 19.04 -0.87 -13.05
C VAL A 311 19.66 -0.24 -14.29
N GLY A 312 20.94 -0.45 -14.50
CA GLY A 312 21.64 0.03 -15.70
C GLY A 312 21.57 1.55 -15.92
N GLY A 313 21.53 2.33 -14.83
CA GLY A 313 21.41 3.79 -14.89
C GLY A 313 20.01 4.33 -15.22
N LYS A 314 19.00 3.45 -15.29
CA LYS A 314 17.58 3.81 -15.46
C LYS A 314 16.83 3.60 -14.16
N VAL A 315 15.85 4.46 -13.89
CA VAL A 315 14.94 4.32 -12.74
C VAL A 315 13.64 3.69 -13.20
N TYR A 316 13.29 2.57 -12.60
CA TYR A 316 12.00 1.90 -12.81
C TYR A 316 11.04 2.34 -11.72
N VAL A 317 9.97 3.05 -12.10
CA VAL A 317 8.90 3.50 -11.20
C VAL A 317 7.70 2.61 -11.39
N LEU A 318 7.28 1.95 -10.31
CA LEU A 318 6.28 0.88 -10.37
C LEU A 318 5.15 1.06 -9.36
N GLY A 319 3.97 0.60 -9.77
CA GLY A 319 2.78 0.60 -8.94
C GLY A 319 2.30 2.00 -8.57
N GLY A 320 1.68 2.08 -7.42
CA GLY A 320 1.17 3.31 -6.84
C GLY A 320 -0.35 3.34 -6.72
N TYR A 321 -0.86 4.49 -6.32
CA TYR A 321 -2.28 4.77 -6.10
C TYR A 321 -2.59 6.18 -6.59
N ASP A 322 -3.67 6.33 -7.37
CA ASP A 322 -4.07 7.60 -8.00
C ASP A 322 -5.16 8.37 -7.21
N GLY A 323 -5.63 7.78 -6.10
CA GLY A 323 -6.74 8.29 -5.30
C GLY A 323 -8.03 7.47 -5.50
N GLN A 324 -8.11 6.64 -6.52
CA GLN A 324 -9.24 5.78 -6.85
C GLN A 324 -8.85 4.31 -6.93
N SER A 325 -7.74 4.00 -7.59
CA SER A 325 -7.30 2.63 -7.87
C SER A 325 -5.79 2.45 -7.69
N GLU A 326 -5.39 1.20 -7.49
CA GLU A 326 -3.99 0.80 -7.48
C GLU A 326 -3.50 0.56 -8.90
N SER A 327 -2.36 1.15 -9.23
CA SER A 327 -1.74 1.02 -10.55
C SER A 327 -0.86 -0.23 -10.63
N ALA A 328 -0.88 -0.90 -11.78
CA ALA A 328 0.08 -1.93 -12.15
C ALA A 328 1.18 -1.40 -13.08
N LEU A 329 1.17 -0.10 -13.38
CA LEU A 329 2.09 0.53 -14.33
C LEU A 329 3.54 0.42 -13.87
N CYS A 330 4.41 0.06 -14.81
CA CYS A 330 5.85 0.15 -14.69
C CYS A 330 6.38 1.04 -15.82
N GLU A 331 7.12 2.08 -15.45
CA GLU A 331 7.75 3.02 -16.38
C GLU A 331 9.24 3.12 -16.04
N ALA A 332 10.07 3.20 -17.09
CA ALA A 332 11.51 3.44 -16.93
C ALA A 332 11.84 4.88 -17.32
N TYR A 333 12.51 5.58 -16.42
CA TYR A 333 13.07 6.91 -16.62
C TYR A 333 14.57 6.79 -16.87
N GLU A 334 15.03 7.35 -17.97
CA GLU A 334 16.44 7.36 -18.38
C GLU A 334 17.00 8.78 -18.25
N PRO A 335 17.74 9.12 -17.16
CA PRO A 335 18.22 10.49 -16.92
C PRO A 335 19.03 11.08 -18.07
N ALA A 336 19.78 10.23 -18.80
CA ALA A 336 20.59 10.66 -19.94
C ALA A 336 19.77 11.19 -21.12
N LYS A 337 18.45 10.91 -21.15
CA LYS A 337 17.53 11.39 -22.19
C LYS A 337 16.70 12.59 -21.75
N GLU A 338 16.96 13.14 -20.57
CA GLU A 338 16.28 14.36 -20.11
C GLU A 338 16.55 15.51 -21.09
N GLY A 339 15.46 16.17 -21.53
CA GLY A 339 15.55 17.24 -22.54
C GLY A 339 15.78 16.78 -23.99
N SER A 340 15.90 15.49 -24.27
CA SER A 340 15.94 14.96 -25.63
C SER A 340 14.56 14.96 -26.31
N ALA A 341 14.53 14.89 -27.63
CA ALA A 341 13.28 14.84 -28.40
C ALA A 341 12.43 13.59 -28.11
N GLU A 342 13.08 12.47 -27.76
CA GLU A 342 12.40 11.21 -27.41
C GLU A 342 11.87 11.22 -25.98
N GLY A 343 12.36 12.12 -25.13
CA GLY A 343 12.08 12.16 -23.70
C GLY A 343 12.70 11.01 -22.91
N PRO A 344 12.71 11.11 -21.56
CA PRO A 344 13.35 10.14 -20.69
C PRO A 344 12.48 8.92 -20.38
N TRP A 345 11.17 8.94 -20.64
CA TRP A 345 10.24 7.91 -20.22
C TRP A 345 10.00 6.83 -21.27
N SER A 346 9.92 5.59 -20.82
CA SER A 346 9.47 4.46 -21.64
C SER A 346 8.62 3.50 -20.79
N ARG A 347 7.48 3.05 -21.36
CA ARG A 347 6.62 2.06 -20.71
C ARG A 347 7.26 0.69 -20.73
N ARG A 348 7.08 -0.07 -19.65
CA ARG A 348 7.57 -1.44 -19.46
C ARG A 348 6.41 -2.38 -19.16
N ALA A 349 6.68 -3.70 -19.16
CA ALA A 349 5.68 -4.68 -18.78
C ALA A 349 5.09 -4.33 -17.41
N SER A 350 3.77 -4.32 -17.32
CA SER A 350 3.04 -4.02 -16.09
C SER A 350 3.19 -5.16 -15.08
N LEU A 351 3.14 -4.84 -13.78
CA LEU A 351 2.93 -5.81 -12.71
C LEU A 351 1.70 -6.68 -12.99
N HIS A 352 1.68 -7.91 -12.50
CA HIS A 352 0.51 -8.79 -12.67
C HIS A 352 -0.73 -8.25 -11.95
N MET A 353 -0.51 -7.53 -10.84
CA MET A 353 -1.60 -6.87 -10.10
C MET A 353 -1.18 -5.47 -9.67
N GLY A 354 -2.14 -4.52 -9.74
CA GLY A 354 -1.94 -3.18 -9.21
C GLY A 354 -1.63 -3.23 -7.72
N ARG A 355 -0.66 -2.43 -7.26
CA ARG A 355 -0.29 -2.36 -5.86
C ARG A 355 0.25 -0.99 -5.48
N GLY A 356 -0.31 -0.44 -4.40
CA GLY A 356 0.17 0.78 -3.75
C GLY A 356 0.80 0.48 -2.40
N GLY A 357 1.79 1.29 -1.97
CA GLY A 357 2.50 1.08 -0.71
C GLY A 357 3.42 -0.14 -0.71
N LEU A 358 3.91 -0.53 -1.87
CA LEU A 358 4.94 -1.55 -2.06
C LEU A 358 6.33 -0.96 -1.77
N ALA A 359 7.31 -1.83 -1.56
CA ALA A 359 8.72 -1.49 -1.65
C ALA A 359 9.31 -2.01 -2.96
N ALA A 360 10.26 -1.28 -3.54
CA ALA A 360 11.05 -1.71 -4.69
C ALA A 360 12.54 -1.54 -4.44
N LEU A 361 13.32 -2.48 -4.94
CA LEU A 361 14.78 -2.45 -4.84
C LEU A 361 15.41 -3.29 -5.96
N THR A 362 16.68 -3.07 -6.18
CA THR A 362 17.47 -3.78 -7.20
C THR A 362 18.42 -4.77 -6.55
N VAL A 363 18.42 -5.99 -7.06
CA VAL A 363 19.43 -6.99 -6.76
C VAL A 363 19.83 -7.67 -8.06
N GLU A 364 21.13 -7.62 -8.41
CA GLU A 364 21.75 -8.31 -9.55
C GLU A 364 21.01 -8.11 -10.89
N GLY A 365 20.65 -6.87 -11.17
CA GLY A 365 20.00 -6.50 -12.42
C GLY A 365 18.50 -6.78 -12.48
N TYR A 366 17.92 -7.38 -11.43
CA TYR A 366 16.46 -7.57 -11.27
C TYR A 366 15.87 -6.49 -10.38
N VAL A 367 14.66 -6.02 -10.70
CA VAL A 367 13.85 -5.20 -9.80
C VAL A 367 12.92 -6.10 -9.00
N TYR A 368 12.95 -5.99 -7.69
CA TYR A 368 12.06 -6.70 -6.77
C TYR A 368 10.97 -5.77 -6.29
N ALA A 369 9.71 -6.20 -6.41
CA ALA A 369 8.52 -5.53 -5.90
C ALA A 369 7.92 -6.37 -4.76
N VAL A 370 7.95 -5.86 -3.54
CA VAL A 370 7.53 -6.59 -2.34
C VAL A 370 6.42 -5.84 -1.61
N GLY A 371 5.42 -6.58 -1.15
CA GLY A 371 4.30 -6.03 -0.42
C GLY A 371 3.36 -5.18 -1.28
N GLY A 372 2.65 -4.26 -0.65
CA GLY A 372 1.62 -3.44 -1.26
C GLY A 372 0.21 -3.99 -1.03
N GLY A 373 -0.76 -3.44 -1.77
CA GLY A 373 -2.16 -3.85 -1.74
C GLY A 373 -3.00 -3.13 -0.70
N TRP A 374 -3.85 -2.19 -1.15
CA TRP A 374 -4.85 -1.52 -0.33
C TRP A 374 -6.24 -2.09 -0.51
N THR A 375 -6.55 -2.40 -1.76
CA THR A 375 -7.88 -2.88 -2.16
C THR A 375 -7.87 -4.37 -2.49
N GLN A 376 -6.68 -4.95 -2.71
CA GLN A 376 -6.50 -6.33 -3.12
C GLN A 376 -5.64 -7.10 -2.13
N TYR A 377 -6.00 -8.36 -1.95
CA TYR A 377 -5.24 -9.30 -1.14
C TYR A 377 -4.11 -9.88 -1.97
N LEU A 378 -2.85 -9.54 -1.63
CA LEU A 378 -1.69 -10.04 -2.34
C LEU A 378 -1.09 -11.25 -1.62
N SER A 379 -0.91 -12.35 -2.35
CA SER A 379 -0.31 -13.59 -1.84
C SER A 379 1.07 -13.87 -2.43
N PHE A 380 1.64 -12.91 -3.17
CA PHE A 380 2.93 -13.05 -3.84
C PHE A 380 3.66 -11.72 -3.95
N SER A 381 4.97 -11.80 -4.05
CA SER A 381 5.86 -10.73 -4.48
C SER A 381 6.28 -10.95 -5.93
N GLU A 382 6.87 -9.95 -6.58
CA GLU A 382 7.27 -10.04 -7.97
C GLU A 382 8.69 -9.54 -8.18
N ARG A 383 9.40 -10.16 -9.11
CA ARG A 383 10.66 -9.62 -9.62
C ARG A 383 10.56 -9.39 -11.13
N TYR A 384 11.14 -8.30 -11.56
CA TYR A 384 11.19 -7.90 -12.96
C TYR A 384 12.54 -8.26 -13.57
N ASP A 385 12.48 -9.01 -14.66
CA ASP A 385 13.61 -9.31 -15.52
C ASP A 385 13.71 -8.18 -16.57
N VAL A 386 14.71 -7.33 -16.40
CA VAL A 386 14.88 -6.12 -17.22
C VAL A 386 15.22 -6.46 -18.67
N ASP A 387 15.99 -7.52 -18.89
CA ASP A 387 16.46 -7.93 -20.22
C ASP A 387 15.31 -8.54 -21.06
N ASN A 388 14.41 -9.26 -20.40
CA ASN A 388 13.27 -9.94 -21.04
C ASN A 388 11.95 -9.15 -20.93
N ASP A 389 11.96 -7.96 -20.31
CA ASP A 389 10.77 -7.13 -20.06
C ASP A 389 9.61 -7.94 -19.43
N LYS A 390 9.88 -8.69 -18.36
CA LYS A 390 8.93 -9.65 -17.80
C LYS A 390 8.94 -9.70 -16.29
N TRP A 391 7.75 -9.71 -15.69
CA TRP A 391 7.55 -9.97 -14.27
C TRP A 391 7.44 -11.47 -13.98
N ILE A 392 8.01 -11.90 -12.87
CA ILE A 392 8.02 -13.28 -12.37
C ILE A 392 7.58 -13.24 -10.91
N ALA A 393 6.48 -13.91 -10.60
CA ALA A 393 5.99 -14.02 -9.24
C ALA A 393 6.90 -14.93 -8.39
N PHE A 394 7.06 -14.59 -7.12
CA PHE A 394 7.72 -15.43 -6.11
C PHE A 394 6.95 -15.34 -4.77
N ASP A 395 7.29 -16.23 -3.84
CA ASP A 395 6.63 -16.32 -2.54
C ASP A 395 6.77 -15.05 -1.69
N THR A 396 5.86 -14.89 -0.74
CA THR A 396 5.87 -13.81 0.25
C THR A 396 5.78 -14.42 1.66
N PRO A 397 6.47 -13.86 2.66
CA PRO A 397 6.41 -14.36 4.03
C PRO A 397 5.11 -13.98 4.74
N MET A 398 4.35 -13.05 4.17
CA MET A 398 3.07 -12.58 4.70
C MET A 398 2.00 -12.65 3.62
N LEU A 399 0.92 -13.34 3.94
CA LEU A 399 -0.28 -13.39 3.10
C LEU A 399 -1.19 -12.21 3.44
N GLY A 400 -1.80 -11.63 2.43
CA GLY A 400 -2.76 -10.56 2.59
C GLY A 400 -2.22 -9.17 2.33
N GLN A 401 -2.73 -8.19 3.07
CA GLN A 401 -2.31 -6.81 2.95
C GLN A 401 -1.00 -6.60 3.73
N TRP A 402 0.11 -6.57 3.04
CA TRP A 402 1.41 -6.21 3.62
C TRP A 402 1.94 -4.96 2.94
N ARG A 403 1.51 -3.81 3.41
CA ARG A 403 1.72 -2.52 2.74
C ARG A 403 2.56 -1.55 3.56
N THR A 404 3.09 -0.55 2.87
CA THR A 404 3.88 0.53 3.44
C THR A 404 5.06 0.03 4.27
N VAL A 405 5.66 -1.05 3.78
CA VAL A 405 6.89 -1.64 4.28
C VAL A 405 8.10 -0.82 3.84
N GLY A 406 9.16 -0.89 4.62
CA GLY A 406 10.47 -0.46 4.15
C GLY A 406 11.29 -1.65 3.69
N ALA A 407 12.08 -1.50 2.63
CA ALA A 407 13.00 -2.55 2.19
C ALA A 407 14.31 -1.99 1.68
N ALA A 408 15.38 -2.75 1.90
CA ALA A 408 16.70 -2.49 1.33
C ALA A 408 17.50 -3.79 1.21
N ALA A 409 18.50 -3.80 0.33
CA ALA A 409 19.41 -4.93 0.19
C ALA A 409 20.76 -4.62 0.83
N VAL A 410 21.34 -5.65 1.46
CA VAL A 410 22.70 -5.60 2.01
C VAL A 410 23.52 -6.68 1.34
N PRO A 411 24.69 -6.35 0.77
CA PRO A 411 25.64 -7.34 0.25
C PRO A 411 26.19 -8.18 1.40
N THR A 412 26.30 -9.49 1.18
CA THR A 412 26.95 -10.44 2.10
C THR A 412 27.90 -11.34 1.33
N ASP A 413 28.73 -12.11 2.02
CA ASP A 413 29.67 -13.06 1.39
C ASP A 413 28.95 -14.18 0.60
N GLU A 414 27.69 -14.46 0.97
CA GLU A 414 26.84 -15.46 0.30
C GLU A 414 26.01 -14.85 -0.86
N GLY A 415 26.15 -13.57 -1.14
CA GLY A 415 25.36 -12.79 -2.08
C GLY A 415 24.45 -11.78 -1.38
N PRO A 416 23.80 -10.88 -2.13
CA PRO A 416 22.94 -9.85 -1.56
C PRO A 416 21.68 -10.45 -0.92
N VAL A 417 21.31 -9.90 0.24
CA VAL A 417 20.11 -10.29 0.99
C VAL A 417 19.17 -9.09 1.04
N ILE A 418 17.90 -9.32 0.67
CA ILE A 418 16.83 -8.33 0.78
C ILE A 418 16.23 -8.41 2.18
N TYR A 419 16.14 -7.27 2.84
CA TYR A 419 15.44 -7.13 4.11
C TYR A 419 14.17 -6.31 3.91
N VAL A 420 13.06 -6.81 4.49
CA VAL A 420 11.76 -6.14 4.45
C VAL A 420 11.28 -5.94 5.88
N ILE A 421 11.06 -4.68 6.26
CA ILE A 421 10.95 -4.26 7.66
C ILE A 421 9.63 -3.53 7.87
N GLY A 422 8.93 -3.89 8.95
CA GLY A 422 7.72 -3.22 9.40
C GLY A 422 6.55 -3.32 8.40
N GLY A 423 5.78 -2.25 8.32
CA GLY A 423 4.61 -2.14 7.47
C GLY A 423 3.29 -2.32 8.22
N TRP A 424 2.23 -2.44 7.46
CA TRP A 424 0.87 -2.61 7.96
C TRP A 424 0.25 -3.90 7.42
N SER A 425 -0.31 -4.70 8.33
CA SER A 425 -1.22 -5.82 8.03
C SER A 425 -2.21 -5.93 9.18
N ASP A 426 -3.34 -5.24 9.06
CA ASP A 426 -4.36 -5.05 10.10
C ASP A 426 -3.84 -4.44 11.42
N ARG A 427 -2.53 -4.33 11.56
CA ARG A 427 -1.80 -3.72 12.68
C ARG A 427 -0.45 -3.18 12.20
N TYR A 428 0.18 -2.35 13.02
CA TYR A 428 1.58 -1.98 12.82
C TYR A 428 2.48 -3.17 13.07
N LEU A 429 3.48 -3.36 12.23
CA LEU A 429 4.36 -4.51 12.28
C LEU A 429 5.76 -4.13 12.80
N SER A 430 6.33 -5.04 13.58
CA SER A 430 7.75 -5.03 13.98
C SER A 430 8.59 -6.03 13.18
N THR A 431 8.00 -6.66 12.17
CA THR A 431 8.64 -7.74 11.41
C THR A 431 9.90 -7.28 10.70
N ASN A 432 10.88 -8.17 10.65
CA ASN A 432 12.09 -8.06 9.85
C ASN A 432 12.29 -9.41 9.16
N TYR A 433 12.08 -9.45 7.85
CA TYR A 433 12.25 -10.62 7.02
C TYR A 433 13.43 -10.46 6.08
N ALA A 434 14.30 -11.42 6.05
CA ALA A 434 15.41 -11.53 5.11
C ALA A 434 15.06 -12.50 3.99
N TYR A 435 15.23 -12.09 2.72
CA TYR A 435 15.07 -12.92 1.54
C TYR A 435 16.42 -13.20 0.90
N LYS A 436 16.80 -14.48 0.81
CA LYS A 436 18.03 -14.91 0.15
C LYS A 436 17.80 -15.00 -1.36
N THR A 437 18.47 -14.15 -2.13
CA THR A 437 18.34 -14.11 -3.59
C THR A 437 19.04 -15.28 -4.28
N PHE A 438 20.03 -15.90 -3.63
CA PHE A 438 20.79 -17.06 -4.09
C PHE A 438 20.76 -18.24 -3.13
N PHE A 439 20.78 -19.44 -3.69
CA PHE A 439 21.24 -20.65 -3.04
C PHE A 439 22.48 -21.17 -3.78
N ARG A 440 23.60 -21.28 -3.09
CA ARG A 440 24.67 -22.16 -3.57
C ARG A 440 24.22 -23.61 -3.33
N THR A 441 23.80 -24.29 -4.38
CA THR A 441 23.63 -25.74 -4.31
C THR A 441 25.03 -26.34 -4.40
N TYR A 442 25.60 -26.81 -3.28
CA TYR A 442 26.75 -27.69 -3.34
C TYR A 442 26.24 -28.98 -3.99
N MET A 443 26.61 -29.21 -5.25
CA MET A 443 26.60 -30.58 -5.76
C MET A 443 27.80 -31.28 -5.10
N PRO A 444 27.60 -32.34 -4.30
CA PRO A 444 28.72 -33.15 -3.90
C PRO A 444 29.39 -33.65 -5.16
N GLY A 445 30.70 -33.42 -5.28
CA GLY A 445 31.46 -33.78 -6.46
C GLY A 445 31.25 -35.26 -6.80
N LEU A 446 30.98 -35.52 -8.09
CA LEU A 446 31.02 -36.85 -8.68
C LEU A 446 32.46 -37.39 -8.61
#